data_ad7922e5461320e3a9392a29b8f58978
#
_entry.id   ad7922e5461320e3a9392a29b8f58978
#
_cell.length_a   1.000
_cell.length_b   1.000
_cell.length_c   1.000
_cell.angle_alpha   90.00
_cell.angle_beta   90.00
_cell.angle_gamma   90.00
#
_symmetry.space_group_name_H-M   'P 1'
#
loop_
_entity.id
_entity.type
_entity.pdbx_description
1 polymer ?
#
loop_
_entity_poly.entity_id
_entity_poly.type
_entity_poly.pdbx_seq_one_letter_code
_entity_poly.pdbx_strand_id
1 'polypeptide(L)'
;MNSVRKLSRKSISIFLVAVLLIGVSGFFFLGRYAYFAAGTVTCGVSGEYSDLNNNPSNFTLDWDKYADLEFSKFFIDSYESFNVIDGDITLSGWWFENPSSEKTVIVLHGVGSSKQSAGVLLSAGMLHKQGFNVAVYDYQDHGQSTCIDKVHGAGVHEAYNTAAVINWLVEEQNKSFDNIGLLGFSLGAMVALNTHATSIDFSSSLVVDPPVDFDTILREELEYQGVPSIVASALRFYWFATTGDSIDEITPQKALAIGNKQELLIVSNLLDERVLPHHRDDLVEIANDLNIEHSIIYYDDFDHVENIYGAIDEWEEMILEYFNRTLSG
;
A
#
# COMPACT_ATOMS: atom_id res chain seq x y z
N MET A 1 -68.56 9.44 -4.69
CA MET A 1 -67.74 8.76 -5.74
C MET A 1 -66.54 9.63 -6.02
N ASN A 2 -65.37 9.22 -5.48
CA ASN A 2 -64.09 9.95 -5.73
C ASN A 2 -63.56 9.56 -7.10
N SER A 3 -63.52 10.49 -8.04
CA SER A 3 -62.91 10.33 -9.35
C SER A 3 -61.38 10.28 -9.16
N VAL A 4 -60.83 9.07 -9.28
CA VAL A 4 -59.37 8.88 -9.35
C VAL A 4 -58.90 9.47 -10.69
N ARG A 5 -58.28 10.65 -10.66
CA ARG A 5 -57.66 11.25 -11.85
C ARG A 5 -56.52 10.33 -12.35
N LYS A 6 -56.71 9.72 -13.52
CA LYS A 6 -55.65 8.97 -14.21
C LYS A 6 -54.56 9.96 -14.60
N LEU A 7 -53.33 9.74 -14.07
CA LEU A 7 -52.13 10.50 -14.49
C LEU A 7 -51.91 10.32 -16.01
N SER A 8 -51.57 11.40 -16.70
CA SER A 8 -51.23 11.32 -18.11
C SER A 8 -49.90 10.55 -18.30
N ARG A 9 -49.72 9.89 -19.45
CA ARG A 9 -48.44 9.21 -19.79
C ARG A 9 -47.25 10.17 -19.63
N LYS A 10 -47.40 11.42 -20.02
CA LYS A 10 -46.38 12.45 -19.90
C LYS A 10 -46.03 12.73 -18.42
N SER A 11 -47.03 12.81 -17.54
CA SER A 11 -46.84 13.04 -16.11
C SER A 11 -46.10 11.83 -15.46
N ILE A 12 -46.45 10.59 -15.88
CA ILE A 12 -45.77 9.39 -15.41
C ILE A 12 -44.30 9.37 -15.87
N SER A 13 -44.05 9.71 -17.15
CA SER A 13 -42.66 9.78 -17.67
C SER A 13 -41.83 10.83 -16.95
N ILE A 14 -42.37 12.02 -16.68
CA ILE A 14 -41.67 13.07 -15.93
C ILE A 14 -41.36 12.60 -14.51
N PHE A 15 -42.34 11.95 -13.85
CA PHE A 15 -42.14 11.41 -12.51
C PHE A 15 -41.02 10.34 -12.50
N LEU A 16 -41.03 9.41 -13.45
CA LEU A 16 -39.97 8.36 -13.54
C LEU A 16 -38.59 8.96 -13.81
N VAL A 17 -38.48 9.95 -14.68
CA VAL A 17 -37.22 10.66 -14.93
C VAL A 17 -36.76 11.40 -13.66
N ALA A 18 -37.66 12.05 -12.94
CA ALA A 18 -37.30 12.72 -11.68
C ALA A 18 -36.80 11.72 -10.62
N VAL A 19 -37.47 10.58 -10.47
CA VAL A 19 -37.06 9.50 -9.56
C VAL A 19 -35.68 8.94 -9.95
N LEU A 20 -35.43 8.70 -11.23
CA LEU A 20 -34.16 8.27 -11.74
C LEU A 20 -33.05 9.28 -11.43
N LEU A 21 -33.28 10.57 -11.71
CA LEU A 21 -32.28 11.61 -11.43
C LEU A 21 -31.97 11.73 -9.94
N ILE A 22 -33.00 11.64 -9.08
CA ILE A 22 -32.81 11.64 -7.62
C ILE A 22 -31.97 10.40 -7.20
N GLY A 23 -32.28 9.21 -7.76
CA GLY A 23 -31.55 7.98 -7.48
C GLY A 23 -30.10 8.06 -7.88
N VAL A 24 -29.79 8.50 -9.11
CA VAL A 24 -28.43 8.69 -9.62
C VAL A 24 -27.67 9.73 -8.79
N SER A 25 -28.31 10.86 -8.49
CA SER A 25 -27.69 11.91 -7.65
C SER A 25 -27.41 11.39 -6.25
N GLY A 26 -28.35 10.68 -5.63
CA GLY A 26 -28.17 10.08 -4.31
C GLY A 26 -27.03 9.06 -4.30
N PHE A 27 -26.93 8.23 -5.33
CA PHE A 27 -25.86 7.24 -5.48
C PHE A 27 -24.49 7.91 -5.68
N PHE A 28 -24.43 8.99 -6.47
CA PHE A 28 -23.21 9.78 -6.64
C PHE A 28 -22.75 10.42 -5.32
N PHE A 29 -23.67 11.02 -4.55
CA PHE A 29 -23.32 11.61 -3.26
C PHE A 29 -22.91 10.56 -2.21
N LEU A 30 -23.54 9.39 -2.22
CA LEU A 30 -23.14 8.26 -1.39
C LEU A 30 -21.72 7.80 -1.75
N GLY A 31 -21.43 7.66 -3.05
CA GLY A 31 -20.09 7.31 -3.54
C GLY A 31 -19.04 8.35 -3.15
N ARG A 32 -19.38 9.64 -3.29
CA ARG A 32 -18.50 10.71 -2.83
C ARG A 32 -18.20 10.61 -1.33
N TYR A 33 -19.22 10.39 -0.51
CA TYR A 33 -19.03 10.24 0.93
C TYR A 33 -18.12 9.05 1.24
N ALA A 34 -18.39 7.89 0.64
CA ALA A 34 -17.62 6.69 0.82
C ALA A 34 -16.16 6.84 0.36
N TYR A 35 -15.94 7.51 -0.78
CA TYR A 35 -14.61 7.79 -1.32
C TYR A 35 -13.73 8.54 -0.32
N PHE A 36 -14.24 9.62 0.26
CA PHE A 36 -13.49 10.38 1.25
C PHE A 36 -13.43 9.67 2.62
N ALA A 37 -14.48 8.96 3.02
CA ALA A 37 -14.49 8.26 4.31
C ALA A 37 -13.53 7.07 4.35
N ALA A 38 -13.44 6.30 3.27
CA ALA A 38 -12.57 5.14 3.18
C ALA A 38 -11.16 5.47 2.67
N GLY A 39 -11.03 6.50 1.83
CA GLY A 39 -9.77 6.79 1.15
C GLY A 39 -8.93 7.89 1.76
N THR A 40 -9.48 8.71 2.69
CA THR A 40 -8.74 9.84 3.25
C THR A 40 -7.56 9.37 4.09
N VAL A 41 -6.40 9.95 3.79
CA VAL A 41 -5.13 9.70 4.50
C VAL A 41 -4.54 11.02 4.98
N THR A 42 -3.60 10.94 5.92
CA THR A 42 -2.96 12.12 6.49
C THR A 42 -1.80 12.55 5.61
N CYS A 43 -1.84 13.79 5.16
CA CYS A 43 -0.85 14.38 4.27
C CYS A 43 -0.56 15.82 4.62
N GLY A 44 0.71 16.20 4.44
CA GLY A 44 1.17 17.59 4.57
C GLY A 44 1.26 18.10 5.99
N VAL A 45 1.09 17.26 6.97
CA VAL A 45 1.04 17.66 8.37
C VAL A 45 2.06 16.93 9.21
N SER A 46 2.76 17.69 9.99
CA SER A 46 3.27 17.24 11.27
C SER A 46 2.06 17.22 12.22
N GLY A 47 1.55 16.10 12.70
CA GLY A 47 0.72 16.15 13.90
C GLY A 47 -0.48 15.22 14.04
N GLU A 48 -0.83 14.36 13.11
CA GLU A 48 -2.02 13.52 13.25
C GLU A 48 -1.77 12.00 13.35
N TYR A 49 -0.55 11.52 13.06
CA TYR A 49 -0.18 10.13 13.35
C TYR A 49 0.42 10.02 14.76
N SER A 50 0.15 8.93 15.46
CA SER A 50 0.81 8.59 16.73
C SER A 50 2.34 8.53 16.60
N ASP A 51 2.83 8.23 15.39
CA ASP A 51 4.25 8.07 15.05
C ASP A 51 4.95 9.35 14.61
N LEU A 52 4.38 10.53 14.80
CA LEU A 52 4.81 11.79 14.19
C LEU A 52 6.17 12.30 14.59
N ASN A 53 6.66 11.87 15.74
CA ASN A 53 8.00 12.21 16.19
C ASN A 53 9.01 11.13 15.81
N ASN A 54 8.56 10.03 15.21
CA ASN A 54 9.44 8.97 14.77
C ASN A 54 10.32 9.45 13.61
N ASN A 55 11.57 9.10 13.73
CA ASN A 55 12.60 9.34 12.73
C ASN A 55 13.64 8.22 12.81
N PRO A 56 14.52 8.07 11.84
CA PRO A 56 15.48 6.96 11.83
C PRO A 56 16.37 6.86 13.07
N SER A 57 16.69 7.98 13.72
CA SER A 57 17.56 8.01 14.92
C SER A 57 16.80 7.75 16.21
N ASN A 58 15.47 7.83 16.19
CA ASN A 58 14.63 7.62 17.37
C ASN A 58 13.19 7.33 16.96
N PHE A 59 12.72 6.14 17.21
CA PHE A 59 11.33 5.76 16.97
C PHE A 59 10.80 4.84 18.06
N THR A 60 9.49 4.90 18.26
CA THR A 60 8.75 4.12 19.25
C THR A 60 7.49 3.58 18.60
N LEU A 61 6.95 2.53 19.20
CA LEU A 61 5.65 1.95 18.85
C LEU A 61 4.66 2.29 19.96
N ASP A 62 3.57 2.97 19.59
CA ASP A 62 2.46 3.27 20.51
C ASP A 62 1.43 2.13 20.48
N TRP A 63 1.85 0.96 20.99
CA TRP A 63 1.03 -0.22 21.09
C TRP A 63 1.32 -0.95 22.42
N ASP A 64 0.38 -0.88 23.34
CA ASP A 64 0.54 -1.40 24.71
C ASP A 64 1.04 -2.84 24.76
N LYS A 65 0.61 -3.71 23.84
CA LYS A 65 1.03 -5.12 23.74
C LYS A 65 2.54 -5.27 23.58
N TYR A 66 3.20 -4.29 22.99
CA TYR A 66 4.62 -4.30 22.64
C TYR A 66 5.40 -3.14 23.28
N ALA A 67 4.86 -2.55 24.34
CA ALA A 67 5.47 -1.40 25.01
C ALA A 67 6.87 -1.67 25.59
N ASP A 68 7.20 -2.94 25.87
CA ASP A 68 8.50 -3.36 26.40
C ASP A 68 9.56 -3.63 25.32
N LEU A 69 9.22 -3.49 24.03
CA LEU A 69 10.19 -3.68 22.95
C LEU A 69 11.20 -2.55 22.88
N GLU A 70 12.47 -2.92 22.78
CA GLU A 70 13.59 -2.00 22.68
C GLU A 70 14.08 -1.89 21.23
N PHE A 71 13.85 -0.74 20.59
CA PHE A 71 14.20 -0.50 19.20
C PHE A 71 15.57 0.17 19.00
N SER A 72 16.23 0.60 20.08
CA SER A 72 17.46 1.42 20.02
C SER A 72 18.61 0.75 19.24
N LYS A 73 18.67 -0.59 19.22
CA LYS A 73 19.67 -1.33 18.44
C LYS A 73 19.51 -1.14 16.91
N PHE A 74 18.34 -0.71 16.46
CA PHE A 74 17.99 -0.50 15.05
C PHE A 74 17.98 0.98 14.64
N PHE A 75 18.28 1.91 15.56
CA PHE A 75 18.35 3.31 15.22
C PHE A 75 19.48 3.61 14.24
N ILE A 76 19.22 4.51 13.29
CA ILE A 76 20.14 4.94 12.26
C ILE A 76 20.48 6.41 12.49
N ASP A 77 21.71 6.70 12.96
CA ASP A 77 22.12 8.05 13.33
C ASP A 77 22.52 8.91 12.11
N SER A 78 22.92 8.27 11.01
CA SER A 78 23.34 8.96 9.79
C SER A 78 22.47 8.57 8.62
N TYR A 79 21.69 9.51 8.11
CA TYR A 79 20.81 9.33 6.96
C TYR A 79 20.65 10.65 6.21
N GLU A 80 20.23 10.56 4.95
CA GLU A 80 19.95 11.71 4.12
C GLU A 80 18.46 11.82 3.85
N SER A 81 17.93 13.04 3.88
CA SER A 81 16.59 13.31 3.37
C SER A 81 16.68 13.53 1.86
N PHE A 82 15.80 12.89 1.10
CA PHE A 82 15.71 13.09 -0.34
C PHE A 82 14.31 13.53 -0.77
N ASN A 83 14.25 14.15 -1.94
CA ASN A 83 13.02 14.46 -2.64
C ASN A 83 13.13 13.97 -4.08
N VAL A 84 12.19 13.12 -4.51
CA VAL A 84 12.06 12.73 -5.92
C VAL A 84 10.95 13.56 -6.55
N ILE A 85 11.26 14.21 -7.67
CA ILE A 85 10.29 15.02 -8.41
C ILE A 85 9.81 14.22 -9.61
N ASP A 86 8.50 13.97 -9.67
CA ASP A 86 7.83 13.30 -10.78
C ASP A 86 6.67 14.18 -11.26
N GLY A 87 6.90 14.95 -12.32
CA GLY A 87 5.96 15.97 -12.77
C GLY A 87 5.69 17.03 -11.69
N ASP A 88 4.44 17.14 -11.28
CA ASP A 88 4.00 18.08 -10.23
C ASP A 88 4.07 17.45 -8.82
N ILE A 89 4.50 16.19 -8.70
CA ILE A 89 4.59 15.45 -7.44
C ILE A 89 6.02 15.52 -6.91
N THR A 90 6.14 15.77 -5.61
CA THR A 90 7.39 15.64 -4.87
C THR A 90 7.21 14.57 -3.81
N LEU A 91 7.98 13.49 -3.91
CA LEU A 91 8.02 12.39 -2.95
C LEU A 91 9.13 12.66 -1.93
N SER A 92 8.80 12.64 -0.65
CA SER A 92 9.73 12.90 0.45
C SER A 92 10.18 11.60 1.10
N GLY A 93 11.48 11.38 1.23
CA GLY A 93 12.03 10.14 1.78
C GLY A 93 13.28 10.32 2.62
N TRP A 94 13.72 9.19 3.19
CA TRP A 94 15.02 9.04 3.87
C TRP A 94 15.82 7.94 3.18
N TRP A 95 17.09 8.24 2.95
CA TRP A 95 18.07 7.36 2.34
C TRP A 95 19.13 6.96 3.33
N PHE A 96 19.33 5.66 3.50
CA PHE A 96 20.32 5.07 4.37
C PHE A 96 21.38 4.39 3.50
N GLU A 97 22.42 5.14 3.18
CA GLU A 97 23.48 4.66 2.30
C GLU A 97 24.45 3.76 3.06
N ASN A 98 24.82 2.65 2.43
CA ASN A 98 26.00 1.85 2.75
C ASN A 98 26.92 1.85 1.54
N PRO A 99 27.98 2.66 1.51
CA PRO A 99 28.85 2.80 0.33
C PRO A 99 29.57 1.51 -0.09
N SER A 100 29.62 0.51 0.77
CA SER A 100 30.25 -0.79 0.48
C SER A 100 29.30 -1.83 -0.08
N SER A 101 28.03 -1.49 -0.29
CA SER A 101 26.98 -2.41 -0.75
C SER A 101 26.27 -1.89 -2.00
N GLU A 102 26.00 -2.82 -2.90
CA GLU A 102 25.08 -2.57 -4.03
C GLU A 102 23.64 -2.94 -3.70
N LYS A 103 23.40 -3.82 -2.72
CA LYS A 103 22.08 -4.30 -2.33
C LYS A 103 21.25 -3.16 -1.75
N THR A 104 20.07 -2.96 -2.32
CA THR A 104 19.17 -1.85 -1.95
C THR A 104 17.76 -2.37 -1.73
N VAL A 105 17.11 -1.97 -0.64
CA VAL A 105 15.70 -2.31 -0.36
C VAL A 105 14.89 -1.03 -0.19
N ILE A 106 13.75 -0.95 -0.89
CA ILE A 106 12.75 0.08 -0.65
C ILE A 106 11.69 -0.50 0.29
N VAL A 107 11.45 0.15 1.44
CA VAL A 107 10.42 -0.27 2.40
C VAL A 107 9.17 0.59 2.22
N LEU A 108 8.05 -0.06 1.92
CA LEU A 108 6.79 0.51 1.48
C LEU A 108 5.74 0.41 2.60
N HIS A 109 5.24 1.55 3.07
CA HIS A 109 4.29 1.62 4.18
C HIS A 109 2.85 1.25 3.79
N GLY A 110 2.01 0.91 4.77
CA GLY A 110 0.59 0.61 4.58
C GLY A 110 -0.30 1.86 4.42
N VAL A 111 -1.59 1.64 4.18
CA VAL A 111 -2.59 2.71 4.09
C VAL A 111 -2.68 3.49 5.41
N GLY A 112 -2.86 4.81 5.32
CA GLY A 112 -2.97 5.65 6.51
C GLY A 112 -1.69 5.75 7.36
N SER A 113 -0.56 5.25 6.86
CA SER A 113 0.76 5.25 7.48
C SER A 113 1.72 6.19 6.73
N SER A 114 3.01 6.15 7.08
CA SER A 114 4.06 6.96 6.46
C SER A 114 5.42 6.30 6.62
N LYS A 115 6.47 6.90 6.04
CA LYS A 115 7.87 6.53 6.29
C LYS A 115 8.27 6.58 7.77
N GLN A 116 7.48 7.26 8.62
CA GLN A 116 7.70 7.39 10.06
C GLN A 116 7.13 6.22 10.88
N SER A 117 6.40 5.29 10.25
CA SER A 117 5.86 4.11 10.94
C SER A 117 6.97 3.29 11.61
N ALA A 118 6.73 2.88 12.85
CA ALA A 118 7.68 2.08 13.63
C ALA A 118 8.07 0.79 12.89
N GLY A 119 7.13 0.08 12.23
CA GLY A 119 7.44 -1.14 11.48
C GLY A 119 8.31 -0.89 10.23
N VAL A 120 8.09 0.24 9.55
CA VAL A 120 8.93 0.67 8.42
C VAL A 120 10.36 0.97 8.90
N LEU A 121 10.50 1.78 9.96
CA LEU A 121 11.80 2.16 10.51
C LEU A 121 12.55 1.00 11.15
N LEU A 122 11.83 0.10 11.80
CA LEU A 122 12.38 -1.13 12.37
C LEU A 122 12.99 -2.02 11.29
N SER A 123 12.21 -2.32 10.24
CA SER A 123 12.69 -3.15 9.13
C SER A 123 13.82 -2.48 8.35
N ALA A 124 13.73 -1.16 8.15
CA ALA A 124 14.81 -0.38 7.54
C ALA A 124 16.09 -0.41 8.39
N GLY A 125 15.96 -0.30 9.71
CA GLY A 125 17.08 -0.39 10.65
C GLY A 125 17.74 -1.77 10.64
N MET A 126 16.96 -2.85 10.65
CA MET A 126 17.44 -4.23 10.54
C MET A 126 18.28 -4.42 9.27
N LEU A 127 17.73 -4.05 8.12
CA LEU A 127 18.41 -4.16 6.82
C LEU A 127 19.70 -3.31 6.77
N HIS A 128 19.62 -2.04 7.17
CA HIS A 128 20.76 -1.13 7.10
C HIS A 128 21.91 -1.56 8.00
N LYS A 129 21.63 -2.00 9.24
CA LYS A 129 22.65 -2.49 10.18
C LYS A 129 23.38 -3.73 9.66
N GLN A 130 22.76 -4.47 8.74
CA GLN A 130 23.34 -5.67 8.12
C GLN A 130 23.92 -5.40 6.71
N GLY A 131 24.11 -4.13 6.37
CA GLY A 131 24.87 -3.74 5.20
C GLY A 131 24.05 -3.44 3.95
N PHE A 132 22.73 -3.35 4.02
CA PHE A 132 21.93 -2.93 2.89
C PHE A 132 21.87 -1.39 2.79
N ASN A 133 21.75 -0.88 1.57
CA ASN A 133 21.18 0.44 1.34
C ASN A 133 19.67 0.34 1.53
N VAL A 134 19.05 1.35 2.13
CA VAL A 134 17.59 1.35 2.31
C VAL A 134 17.00 2.71 1.97
N ALA A 135 15.89 2.70 1.23
CA ALA A 135 15.06 3.88 1.01
C ALA A 135 13.71 3.69 1.68
N VAL A 136 13.24 4.70 2.39
CA VAL A 136 11.87 4.79 2.90
C VAL A 136 11.29 6.14 2.48
N TYR A 137 10.04 6.18 2.03
CA TYR A 137 9.45 7.43 1.56
C TYR A 137 7.95 7.45 1.77
N ASP A 138 7.35 8.63 1.72
CA ASP A 138 5.91 8.82 1.73
C ASP A 138 5.38 8.83 0.30
N TYR A 139 4.31 8.08 0.03
CA TYR A 139 3.60 8.18 -1.25
C TYR A 139 2.98 9.56 -1.44
N GLN A 140 2.61 9.90 -2.67
CA GLN A 140 1.67 10.99 -2.94
C GLN A 140 0.47 10.90 -1.98
N ASP A 141 -0.01 12.04 -1.53
CA ASP A 141 -1.11 12.16 -0.55
C ASP A 141 -0.86 11.56 0.84
N HIS A 142 0.37 11.10 1.12
CA HIS A 142 0.77 10.63 2.45
C HIS A 142 1.91 11.49 3.03
N GLY A 143 1.96 11.55 4.36
CA GLY A 143 3.06 12.12 5.14
C GLY A 143 3.53 13.48 4.66
N GLN A 144 4.81 13.59 4.27
CA GLN A 144 5.46 14.83 3.84
C GLN A 144 5.55 15.01 2.32
N SER A 145 5.02 14.07 1.55
CA SER A 145 4.94 14.16 0.09
C SER A 145 3.85 15.12 -0.37
N THR A 146 3.80 15.41 -1.68
CA THR A 146 2.78 16.30 -2.25
C THR A 146 1.37 15.81 -1.97
N CYS A 147 0.54 16.72 -1.44
CA CYS A 147 -0.88 16.48 -1.21
C CYS A 147 -1.69 17.01 -2.41
N ILE A 148 -2.42 16.12 -3.06
CA ILE A 148 -3.34 16.47 -4.17
C ILE A 148 -4.77 16.58 -3.63
N ASP A 149 -5.32 15.49 -3.11
CA ASP A 149 -6.69 15.43 -2.60
C ASP A 149 -6.82 14.73 -1.24
N LYS A 150 -5.70 14.25 -0.71
CA LYS A 150 -5.57 13.51 0.55
C LYS A 150 -6.28 12.16 0.53
N VAL A 151 -6.37 11.54 -0.63
CA VAL A 151 -6.94 10.20 -0.80
C VAL A 151 -5.89 9.29 -1.42
N HIS A 152 -5.72 8.09 -0.86
CA HIS A 152 -4.80 7.13 -1.45
C HIS A 152 -5.27 6.63 -2.82
N GLY A 153 -4.33 6.25 -3.68
CA GLY A 153 -4.58 5.83 -5.05
C GLY A 153 -4.91 4.34 -5.22
N ALA A 154 -5.35 3.66 -4.16
CA ALA A 154 -5.67 2.22 -4.19
C ALA A 154 -4.53 1.34 -4.72
N GLY A 155 -3.29 1.72 -4.46
CA GLY A 155 -2.08 1.02 -4.92
C GLY A 155 -1.68 1.34 -6.37
N VAL A 156 -2.42 2.21 -7.09
CA VAL A 156 -2.11 2.60 -8.47
C VAL A 156 -1.12 3.75 -8.51
N HIS A 157 -1.47 4.91 -7.94
CA HIS A 157 -0.57 6.06 -7.89
C HIS A 157 0.70 5.75 -7.11
N GLU A 158 0.58 5.00 -6.02
CA GLU A 158 1.69 4.57 -5.17
C GLU A 158 2.69 3.68 -5.94
N ALA A 159 2.22 2.85 -6.89
CA ALA A 159 3.09 2.04 -7.74
C ALA A 159 3.92 2.92 -8.69
N TYR A 160 3.34 3.95 -9.30
CA TYR A 160 4.09 4.93 -10.11
C TYR A 160 5.08 5.73 -9.25
N ASN A 161 4.69 6.12 -8.02
CA ASN A 161 5.62 6.76 -7.08
C ASN A 161 6.80 5.84 -6.76
N THR A 162 6.56 4.53 -6.56
CA THR A 162 7.64 3.55 -6.33
C THR A 162 8.57 3.47 -7.54
N ALA A 163 8.02 3.45 -8.76
CA ALA A 163 8.83 3.46 -9.98
C ALA A 163 9.70 4.72 -10.10
N ALA A 164 9.18 5.89 -9.71
CA ALA A 164 9.95 7.12 -9.68
C ALA A 164 11.11 7.06 -8.68
N VAL A 165 10.89 6.47 -7.49
CA VAL A 165 11.97 6.26 -6.49
C VAL A 165 13.00 5.26 -6.99
N ILE A 166 12.60 4.16 -7.65
CA ILE A 166 13.53 3.21 -8.28
C ILE A 166 14.38 3.92 -9.34
N ASN A 167 13.79 4.73 -10.21
CA ASN A 167 14.53 5.51 -11.20
C ASN A 167 15.54 6.47 -10.53
N TRP A 168 15.15 7.16 -9.47
CA TRP A 168 16.06 8.02 -8.70
C TRP A 168 17.24 7.23 -8.12
N LEU A 169 17.00 6.02 -7.58
CA LEU A 169 18.07 5.16 -7.08
C LEU A 169 19.07 4.77 -8.19
N VAL A 170 18.57 4.51 -9.39
CA VAL A 170 19.42 4.10 -10.52
C VAL A 170 20.17 5.32 -11.11
N GLU A 171 19.49 6.43 -11.32
CA GLU A 171 20.04 7.59 -12.02
C GLU A 171 20.90 8.47 -11.13
N GLU A 172 20.52 8.64 -9.85
CA GLU A 172 21.19 9.59 -8.95
C GLU A 172 22.04 8.90 -7.87
N GLN A 173 21.65 7.68 -7.45
CA GLN A 173 22.39 6.89 -6.45
C GLN A 173 23.27 5.80 -7.07
N ASN A 174 23.30 5.69 -8.43
CA ASN A 174 24.07 4.70 -9.20
C ASN A 174 23.79 3.26 -8.80
N LYS A 175 22.57 2.92 -8.40
CA LYS A 175 22.16 1.55 -8.09
C LYS A 175 21.70 0.82 -9.35
N SER A 176 21.80 -0.51 -9.36
CA SER A 176 21.33 -1.35 -10.46
C SER A 176 19.93 -1.87 -10.16
N PHE A 177 19.06 -1.95 -11.16
CA PHE A 177 17.75 -2.59 -11.06
C PHE A 177 17.84 -4.01 -10.47
N ASP A 178 18.84 -4.79 -10.87
CA ASP A 178 19.08 -6.15 -10.40
C ASP A 178 19.43 -6.24 -8.91
N ASN A 179 19.71 -5.12 -8.27
CA ASN A 179 20.10 -5.03 -6.87
C ASN A 179 19.07 -4.29 -6.01
N ILE A 180 17.89 -4.00 -6.55
CA ILE A 180 16.79 -3.34 -5.83
C ILE A 180 15.69 -4.34 -5.52
N GLY A 181 15.33 -4.47 -4.24
CA GLY A 181 14.20 -5.24 -3.76
C GLY A 181 13.14 -4.36 -3.13
N LEU A 182 11.89 -4.83 -3.11
CA LEU A 182 10.76 -4.15 -2.48
C LEU A 182 10.30 -4.95 -1.26
N LEU A 183 10.12 -4.27 -0.13
CA LEU A 183 9.49 -4.79 1.08
C LEU A 183 8.22 -4.00 1.35
N GLY A 184 7.06 -4.62 1.26
CA GLY A 184 5.78 -3.93 1.41
C GLY A 184 4.88 -4.50 2.50
N PHE A 185 4.17 -3.62 3.21
CA PHE A 185 3.21 -3.96 4.26
C PHE A 185 1.80 -3.55 3.85
N SER A 186 0.81 -4.47 3.90
CA SER A 186 -0.59 -4.13 3.62
C SER A 186 -0.75 -3.45 2.25
N LEU A 187 -1.25 -2.22 2.18
CA LEU A 187 -1.26 -1.43 0.93
C LEU A 187 0.12 -1.38 0.29
N GLY A 188 1.21 -1.24 1.06
CA GLY A 188 2.58 -1.26 0.53
C GLY A 188 2.94 -2.60 -0.12
N ALA A 189 2.37 -3.70 0.35
CA ALA A 189 2.51 -5.01 -0.29
C ALA A 189 1.79 -5.05 -1.66
N MET A 190 0.56 -4.51 -1.73
CA MET A 190 -0.13 -4.32 -3.02
C MET A 190 0.65 -3.40 -3.96
N VAL A 191 1.23 -2.31 -3.44
CA VAL A 191 2.07 -1.39 -4.20
C VAL A 191 3.29 -2.10 -4.78
N ALA A 192 4.00 -2.90 -3.99
CA ALA A 192 5.13 -3.70 -4.47
C ALA A 192 4.72 -4.58 -5.66
N LEU A 193 3.58 -5.28 -5.54
CA LEU A 193 3.03 -6.10 -6.62
C LEU A 193 2.61 -5.26 -7.84
N ASN A 194 1.92 -4.15 -7.62
CA ASN A 194 1.44 -3.28 -8.70
C ASN A 194 2.58 -2.56 -9.45
N THR A 195 3.75 -2.37 -8.82
CA THR A 195 4.93 -1.76 -9.44
C THR A 195 5.39 -2.52 -10.68
N HIS A 196 5.12 -3.83 -10.78
CA HIS A 196 5.37 -4.62 -11.99
C HIS A 196 4.65 -4.08 -13.24
N ALA A 197 3.52 -3.36 -13.08
CA ALA A 197 2.79 -2.77 -14.20
C ALA A 197 3.41 -1.48 -14.75
N THR A 198 4.36 -0.88 -14.05
CA THR A 198 4.96 0.42 -14.42
C THR A 198 6.10 0.30 -15.43
N SER A 199 6.39 -0.91 -15.90
CA SER A 199 7.51 -1.20 -16.83
C SER A 199 8.90 -0.87 -16.26
N ILE A 200 9.01 -0.71 -14.93
CA ILE A 200 10.29 -0.58 -14.24
C ILE A 200 10.78 -1.95 -13.79
N ASP A 201 12.09 -2.17 -13.90
CA ASP A 201 12.72 -3.40 -13.42
C ASP A 201 13.16 -3.28 -11.95
N PHE A 202 13.12 -4.39 -11.24
CA PHE A 202 13.69 -4.58 -9.90
C PHE A 202 13.82 -6.08 -9.63
N SER A 203 14.48 -6.49 -8.58
CA SER A 203 14.94 -7.88 -8.45
C SER A 203 13.95 -8.81 -7.76
N SER A 204 13.28 -8.36 -6.69
CA SER A 204 12.45 -9.24 -5.86
C SER A 204 11.45 -8.46 -5.01
N SER A 205 10.40 -9.13 -4.54
CA SER A 205 9.40 -8.55 -3.64
C SER A 205 9.14 -9.44 -2.43
N LEU A 206 9.19 -8.85 -1.24
CA LEU A 206 8.67 -9.42 -0.02
C LEU A 206 7.39 -8.67 0.38
N VAL A 207 6.28 -9.37 0.50
CA VAL A 207 4.97 -8.77 0.75
C VAL A 207 4.34 -9.38 2.00
N VAL A 208 3.90 -8.50 2.92
CA VAL A 208 3.29 -8.89 4.20
C VAL A 208 1.82 -8.50 4.17
N ASP A 209 0.95 -9.49 4.38
CA ASP A 209 -0.51 -9.36 4.35
C ASP A 209 -1.01 -8.56 3.13
N PRO A 210 -0.69 -9.03 1.90
CA PRO A 210 -0.99 -8.31 0.68
C PRO A 210 -2.46 -8.38 0.32
N PRO A 211 -3.20 -7.26 0.21
CA PRO A 211 -4.47 -7.27 -0.50
C PRO A 211 -4.21 -7.43 -2.01
N VAL A 212 -4.94 -8.31 -2.69
CA VAL A 212 -4.71 -8.61 -4.11
C VAL A 212 -5.80 -8.10 -5.05
N ASP A 213 -6.92 -7.65 -4.49
CA ASP A 213 -8.01 -7.04 -5.23
C ASP A 213 -8.62 -5.89 -4.42
N PHE A 214 -8.57 -4.68 -4.99
CA PHE A 214 -9.02 -3.50 -4.23
C PHE A 214 -10.54 -3.49 -4.04
N ASP A 215 -11.34 -4.00 -4.98
CA ASP A 215 -12.79 -4.07 -4.81
C ASP A 215 -13.17 -5.06 -3.68
N THR A 216 -12.46 -6.16 -3.59
CA THR A 216 -12.67 -7.19 -2.56
C THR A 216 -12.31 -6.62 -1.19
N ILE A 217 -11.09 -6.11 -1.00
CA ILE A 217 -10.68 -5.54 0.29
C ILE A 217 -11.54 -4.35 0.73
N LEU A 218 -12.00 -3.52 -0.21
CA LEU A 218 -12.92 -2.42 0.10
C LEU A 218 -14.27 -2.94 0.62
N ARG A 219 -14.80 -4.03 0.05
CA ARG A 219 -16.07 -4.62 0.52
C ARG A 219 -15.91 -5.25 1.89
N GLU A 220 -14.82 -5.93 2.13
CA GLU A 220 -14.50 -6.57 3.42
C GLU A 220 -14.29 -5.51 4.50
N GLU A 221 -13.55 -4.45 4.22
CA GLU A 221 -13.39 -3.33 5.14
C GLU A 221 -14.73 -2.66 5.48
N LEU A 222 -15.61 -2.47 4.49
CA LEU A 222 -16.96 -1.94 4.73
C LEU A 222 -17.80 -2.89 5.58
N GLU A 223 -17.73 -4.20 5.33
CA GLU A 223 -18.44 -5.22 6.12
C GLU A 223 -17.90 -5.28 7.56
N TYR A 224 -16.59 -5.21 7.75
CA TYR A 224 -15.93 -5.12 9.05
C TYR A 224 -16.44 -3.91 9.86
N GLN A 225 -16.64 -2.78 9.19
CA GLN A 225 -17.20 -1.57 9.79
C GLN A 225 -18.73 -1.59 9.92
N GLY A 226 -19.42 -2.66 9.50
CA GLY A 226 -20.87 -2.77 9.51
C GLY A 226 -21.58 -1.92 8.46
N VAL A 227 -20.89 -1.53 7.39
CA VAL A 227 -21.42 -0.72 6.29
C VAL A 227 -21.88 -1.64 5.14
N PRO A 228 -23.09 -1.44 4.57
CA PRO A 228 -23.58 -2.28 3.47
C PRO A 228 -22.66 -2.22 2.22
N SER A 229 -22.36 -3.36 1.62
CA SER A 229 -21.46 -3.51 0.46
C SER A 229 -21.92 -2.72 -0.79
N ILE A 230 -23.17 -2.31 -0.90
CA ILE A 230 -23.65 -1.41 -1.96
C ILE A 230 -22.88 -0.07 -1.98
N VAL A 231 -22.30 0.34 -0.86
CA VAL A 231 -21.49 1.55 -0.73
C VAL A 231 -20.21 1.45 -1.55
N ALA A 232 -19.59 0.26 -1.65
CA ALA A 232 -18.43 0.02 -2.53
C ALA A 232 -18.78 0.31 -4.01
N SER A 233 -19.97 -0.14 -4.46
CA SER A 233 -20.43 0.15 -5.83
C SER A 233 -20.67 1.63 -6.08
N ALA A 234 -21.15 2.38 -5.07
CA ALA A 234 -21.31 3.82 -5.17
C ALA A 234 -19.95 4.55 -5.20
N LEU A 235 -18.97 4.10 -4.41
CA LEU A 235 -17.60 4.62 -4.42
C LEU A 235 -16.97 4.39 -5.80
N ARG A 236 -17.01 3.19 -6.36
CA ARG A 236 -16.49 2.89 -7.72
C ARG A 236 -17.12 3.79 -8.78
N PHE A 237 -18.44 3.99 -8.71
CA PHE A 237 -19.14 4.89 -9.62
C PHE A 237 -18.65 6.34 -9.49
N TYR A 238 -18.46 6.82 -8.26
CA TYR A 238 -17.93 8.16 -8.01
C TYR A 238 -16.50 8.29 -8.53
N TRP A 239 -15.64 7.32 -8.22
CA TRP A 239 -14.25 7.25 -8.72
C TRP A 239 -14.23 7.41 -10.24
N PHE A 240 -14.89 6.50 -10.96
CA PHE A 240 -14.96 6.54 -12.43
C PHE A 240 -15.53 7.87 -12.97
N ALA A 241 -16.56 8.41 -12.35
CA ALA A 241 -17.21 9.64 -12.79
C ALA A 241 -16.34 10.90 -12.59
N THR A 242 -15.35 10.85 -11.69
CA THR A 242 -14.48 11.99 -11.37
C THR A 242 -13.09 11.89 -11.97
N THR A 243 -12.53 10.68 -12.08
CA THR A 243 -11.17 10.45 -12.64
C THR A 243 -11.20 10.02 -14.10
N GLY A 244 -12.27 9.38 -14.56
CA GLY A 244 -12.36 8.71 -15.85
C GLY A 244 -11.74 7.32 -15.86
N ASP A 245 -11.07 6.91 -14.79
CA ASP A 245 -10.29 5.68 -14.68
C ASP A 245 -11.04 4.63 -13.86
N SER A 246 -10.69 3.37 -14.07
CA SER A 246 -11.19 2.27 -13.24
C SER A 246 -10.29 2.08 -12.03
N ILE A 247 -10.89 1.90 -10.85
CA ILE A 247 -10.15 1.55 -9.63
C ILE A 247 -9.38 0.23 -9.77
N ASP A 248 -9.76 -0.61 -10.73
CA ASP A 248 -9.12 -1.89 -11.06
C ASP A 248 -8.22 -1.77 -12.31
N GLU A 249 -7.75 -0.59 -12.68
CA GLU A 249 -6.89 -0.40 -13.83
C GLU A 249 -5.60 -1.19 -13.68
N ILE A 250 -4.96 -1.09 -12.53
CA ILE A 250 -3.85 -1.92 -12.09
C ILE A 250 -4.31 -2.78 -10.91
N THR A 251 -4.09 -4.09 -11.01
CA THR A 251 -4.27 -5.03 -9.90
C THR A 251 -3.03 -5.92 -9.83
N PRO A 252 -2.70 -6.52 -8.68
CA PRO A 252 -1.60 -7.47 -8.57
C PRO A 252 -1.60 -8.54 -9.66
N GLN A 253 -2.76 -9.13 -9.97
CA GLN A 253 -2.88 -10.12 -11.05
C GLN A 253 -2.47 -9.56 -12.42
N LYS A 254 -2.95 -8.37 -12.79
CA LYS A 254 -2.61 -7.73 -14.07
C LYS A 254 -1.15 -7.31 -14.11
N ALA A 255 -0.65 -6.75 -13.02
CA ALA A 255 0.72 -6.28 -12.89
C ALA A 255 1.73 -7.42 -13.02
N LEU A 256 1.52 -8.51 -12.28
CA LEU A 256 2.36 -9.70 -12.33
C LEU A 256 2.31 -10.43 -13.69
N ALA A 257 1.18 -10.32 -14.41
CA ALA A 257 1.05 -10.92 -15.74
C ALA A 257 1.89 -10.23 -16.83
N ILE A 258 2.19 -8.93 -16.67
CA ILE A 258 2.94 -8.13 -17.65
C ILE A 258 4.36 -7.81 -17.21
N GLY A 259 4.63 -7.88 -15.91
CA GLY A 259 5.95 -7.61 -15.32
C GLY A 259 6.96 -8.74 -15.55
N ASN A 260 8.21 -8.47 -15.18
CA ASN A 260 9.23 -9.49 -15.15
C ASN A 260 8.93 -10.51 -14.04
N LYS A 261 9.24 -11.78 -14.32
CA LYS A 261 9.04 -12.88 -13.35
C LYS A 261 10.12 -12.81 -12.29
N GLN A 262 9.85 -12.10 -11.23
CA GLN A 262 10.73 -11.93 -10.09
C GLN A 262 10.32 -12.89 -8.96
N GLU A 263 11.26 -13.22 -8.10
CA GLU A 263 10.96 -14.05 -6.95
C GLU A 263 10.10 -13.28 -5.93
N LEU A 264 9.09 -13.96 -5.39
CA LEU A 264 8.13 -13.40 -4.45
C LEU A 264 8.16 -14.16 -3.12
N LEU A 265 8.37 -13.45 -2.00
CA LEU A 265 8.10 -13.99 -0.67
C LEU A 265 6.80 -13.40 -0.13
N ILE A 266 5.85 -14.28 0.19
CA ILE A 266 4.54 -13.94 0.74
C ILE A 266 4.56 -14.27 2.23
N VAL A 267 4.33 -13.28 3.08
CA VAL A 267 4.17 -13.44 4.52
C VAL A 267 2.72 -13.17 4.88
N SER A 268 2.11 -14.06 5.67
CA SER A 268 0.70 -13.94 6.05
C SER A 268 0.47 -14.24 7.51
N ASN A 269 -0.24 -13.35 8.18
CA ASN A 269 -0.71 -13.49 9.54
C ASN A 269 -2.12 -14.10 9.54
N LEU A 270 -2.31 -15.27 10.19
CA LEU A 270 -3.56 -16.02 10.07
C LEU A 270 -4.70 -15.47 10.92
N LEU A 271 -4.40 -14.60 11.90
CA LEU A 271 -5.41 -13.90 12.69
C LEU A 271 -5.76 -12.53 12.12
N ASP A 272 -5.29 -12.20 10.92
CA ASP A 272 -5.57 -10.93 10.26
C ASP A 272 -7.08 -10.79 9.97
N GLU A 273 -7.72 -9.82 10.62
CA GLU A 273 -9.13 -9.47 10.43
C GLU A 273 -9.34 -8.33 9.42
N ARG A 274 -8.24 -7.72 8.91
CA ARG A 274 -8.28 -6.61 7.96
C ARG A 274 -8.03 -7.06 6.52
N VAL A 275 -6.97 -7.83 6.30
CA VAL A 275 -6.68 -8.49 5.04
C VAL A 275 -6.82 -9.99 5.24
N LEU A 276 -8.01 -10.50 4.92
CA LEU A 276 -8.35 -11.88 5.21
C LEU A 276 -7.42 -12.87 4.52
N PRO A 277 -7.14 -14.04 5.12
CA PRO A 277 -6.18 -15.02 4.59
C PRO A 277 -6.42 -15.49 3.15
N HIS A 278 -7.65 -15.36 2.62
CA HIS A 278 -7.91 -15.74 1.22
C HIS A 278 -7.17 -14.84 0.21
N HIS A 279 -6.86 -13.57 0.52
CA HIS A 279 -6.04 -12.72 -0.36
C HIS A 279 -4.67 -13.35 -0.64
N ARG A 280 -4.05 -13.97 0.38
CA ARG A 280 -2.83 -14.75 0.21
C ARG A 280 -3.05 -15.95 -0.70
N ASP A 281 -4.16 -16.70 -0.50
CA ASP A 281 -4.46 -17.89 -1.31
C ASP A 281 -4.67 -17.49 -2.77
N ASP A 282 -5.36 -16.39 -3.03
CA ASP A 282 -5.55 -15.82 -4.36
C ASP A 282 -4.19 -15.40 -4.98
N LEU A 283 -3.29 -14.78 -4.20
CA LEU A 283 -1.96 -14.41 -4.69
C LEU A 283 -1.12 -15.64 -5.05
N VAL A 284 -1.20 -16.70 -4.25
CA VAL A 284 -0.53 -17.98 -4.53
C VAL A 284 -1.07 -18.61 -5.81
N GLU A 285 -2.39 -18.60 -6.03
CA GLU A 285 -3.00 -19.07 -7.27
C GLU A 285 -2.50 -18.27 -8.47
N ILE A 286 -2.50 -16.92 -8.37
CA ILE A 286 -1.96 -16.03 -9.40
C ILE A 286 -0.49 -16.35 -9.71
N ALA A 287 0.36 -16.50 -8.68
CA ALA A 287 1.78 -16.80 -8.84
C ALA A 287 2.01 -18.16 -9.53
N ASN A 288 1.23 -19.18 -9.15
CA ASN A 288 1.26 -20.49 -9.78
C ASN A 288 0.85 -20.43 -11.26
N ASP A 289 -0.26 -19.78 -11.57
CA ASP A 289 -0.78 -19.66 -12.94
C ASP A 289 0.19 -18.93 -13.87
N LEU A 290 0.89 -17.92 -13.34
CA LEU A 290 1.89 -17.13 -14.05
C LEU A 290 3.30 -17.77 -14.04
N ASN A 291 3.49 -18.90 -13.33
CA ASN A 291 4.78 -19.54 -13.09
C ASN A 291 5.84 -18.57 -12.51
N ILE A 292 5.44 -17.82 -11.49
CA ILE A 292 6.32 -16.97 -10.70
C ILE A 292 6.90 -17.81 -9.56
N GLU A 293 8.22 -17.78 -9.40
CA GLU A 293 8.88 -18.40 -8.25
C GLU A 293 8.46 -17.70 -6.96
N HIS A 294 7.93 -18.46 -6.00
CA HIS A 294 7.46 -17.88 -4.75
C HIS A 294 7.64 -18.81 -3.56
N SER A 295 7.71 -18.22 -2.39
CA SER A 295 7.70 -18.88 -1.10
C SER A 295 6.66 -18.24 -0.19
N ILE A 296 6.17 -19.01 0.81
CA ILE A 296 5.14 -18.54 1.72
C ILE A 296 5.58 -18.83 3.16
N ILE A 297 5.41 -17.84 4.03
CA ILE A 297 5.60 -17.97 5.47
C ILE A 297 4.30 -17.58 6.17
N TYR A 298 3.89 -18.41 7.12
CA TYR A 298 2.68 -18.23 7.92
C TYR A 298 3.02 -17.97 9.37
N TYR A 299 2.28 -17.04 9.97
CA TYR A 299 2.28 -16.81 11.41
C TYR A 299 0.88 -17.07 11.96
N ASP A 300 0.75 -18.08 12.84
CA ASP A 300 -0.56 -18.56 13.33
C ASP A 300 -1.16 -17.66 14.42
N ASP A 301 -0.33 -16.86 15.11
CA ASP A 301 -0.69 -16.17 16.33
C ASP A 301 -0.77 -14.64 16.23
N PHE A 302 -0.65 -14.07 15.01
CA PHE A 302 -0.58 -12.62 14.82
C PHE A 302 -1.72 -12.08 13.97
N ASP A 303 -2.14 -10.86 14.30
CA ASP A 303 -3.05 -10.02 13.53
C ASP A 303 -2.31 -9.25 12.44
N HIS A 304 -3.00 -8.37 11.72
CA HIS A 304 -2.52 -7.60 10.57
C HIS A 304 -1.14 -6.97 10.79
N VAL A 305 -0.15 -7.42 10.02
CA VAL A 305 1.26 -6.94 10.05
C VAL A 305 1.93 -7.04 11.44
N GLU A 306 1.33 -7.77 12.38
CA GLU A 306 1.78 -7.83 13.76
C GLU A 306 3.05 -8.67 13.97
N ASN A 307 3.30 -9.63 13.07
CA ASN A 307 4.50 -10.48 13.11
C ASN A 307 5.82 -9.70 13.19
N ILE A 308 5.86 -8.48 12.64
CA ILE A 308 7.03 -7.60 12.66
C ILE A 308 7.49 -7.31 14.10
N TYR A 309 6.54 -7.22 15.02
CA TYR A 309 6.80 -6.93 16.43
C TYR A 309 6.77 -8.19 17.29
N GLY A 310 5.82 -9.09 17.00
CA GLY A 310 5.59 -10.29 17.79
C GLY A 310 6.64 -11.38 17.60
N ALA A 311 7.29 -11.41 16.42
CA ALA A 311 8.35 -12.35 16.06
C ALA A 311 9.60 -11.61 15.57
N ILE A 312 10.05 -10.59 16.30
CA ILE A 312 11.04 -9.60 15.86
C ILE A 312 12.38 -10.23 15.39
N ASP A 313 12.87 -11.26 16.09
CA ASP A 313 14.14 -11.90 15.74
C ASP A 313 13.96 -12.79 14.48
N GLU A 314 12.85 -13.50 14.36
CA GLU A 314 12.50 -14.29 13.16
C GLU A 314 12.25 -13.38 11.96
N TRP A 315 11.61 -12.23 12.19
CA TRP A 315 11.40 -11.21 11.16
C TRP A 315 12.73 -10.67 10.63
N GLU A 316 13.67 -10.30 11.53
CA GLU A 316 15.01 -9.85 11.14
C GLU A 316 15.73 -10.92 10.30
N GLU A 317 15.77 -12.19 10.77
CA GLU A 317 16.42 -13.28 10.06
C GLU A 317 15.81 -13.49 8.67
N MET A 318 14.49 -13.54 8.56
CA MET A 318 13.78 -13.79 7.32
C MET A 318 14.03 -12.71 6.25
N ILE A 319 13.93 -11.42 6.60
CA ILE A 319 14.14 -10.35 5.62
C ILE A 319 15.61 -10.32 5.15
N LEU A 320 16.55 -10.61 6.04
CA LEU A 320 17.96 -10.67 5.70
C LEU A 320 18.29 -11.87 4.82
N GLU A 321 17.78 -13.06 5.13
CA GLU A 321 17.97 -14.26 4.31
C GLU A 321 17.42 -14.04 2.90
N TYR A 322 16.19 -13.55 2.81
CA TYR A 322 15.52 -13.32 1.54
C TYR A 322 16.29 -12.35 0.65
N PHE A 323 16.57 -11.13 1.14
CA PHE A 323 17.25 -10.13 0.32
C PHE A 323 18.74 -10.42 0.09
N ASN A 324 19.40 -11.16 0.99
CA ASN A 324 20.77 -11.62 0.71
C ASN A 324 20.84 -12.63 -0.44
N ARG A 325 19.81 -13.44 -0.60
CA ARG A 325 19.71 -14.45 -1.65
C ARG A 325 19.25 -13.86 -2.99
N THR A 326 18.31 -12.94 -2.97
CA THR A 326 17.65 -12.42 -4.18
C THR A 326 18.35 -11.20 -4.78
N LEU A 327 19.14 -10.46 -4.01
CA LEU A 327 19.89 -9.30 -4.49
C LEU A 327 21.33 -9.66 -4.74
N SER A 328 21.79 -9.40 -5.97
CA SER A 328 23.18 -9.58 -6.38
C SER A 328 24.05 -8.46 -5.79
N GLY A 329 25.21 -8.75 -5.18
CA GLY A 329 26.03 -7.68 -4.63
C GLY A 329 27.33 -8.20 -4.06
#